data_aca533ba6332df015843ddb4e91af84b
#
_entry.id   aca533ba6332df015843ddb4e91af84b
#
_cell.length_a   1.000
_cell.length_b   1.000
_cell.length_c   1.000
_cell.angle_alpha   90.00
_cell.angle_beta   90.00
_cell.angle_gamma   90.00
#
_symmetry.space_group_name_H-M   'P 1'
#
loop_
_entity.id
_entity.type
_entity.pdbx_description
1 polymer ?
#
loop_
_entity_poly.entity_id
_entity_poly.type
_entity_poly.pdbx_seq_one_letter_code
_entity_poly.pdbx_strand_id
1 'polypeptide(L)'
;MLFSAIKVTMQNRLSKYFFTLTNNKNNRSFLKLDVSLQKTIRLTYILNIETSTKNCSVSVSNNGKLVGIKELNNGNYSHAEVLHPFINDVLNEANITFDKLNAIAVSKGPGSYTGLRIGVSAAKGLCFSLGIPLISINTLASLAHSISIEDGTIIPMLDARRMEVYSAIFDVNYNQIREIKAEIIDENSFLNELQNNNVYFLGDGAEKCKSLITHANAVFVDSKFPSAKEMCVLAFDKYKKNDIEDVAYFEPFYLKDFIAVPQKKKL
;
A
#
# COMPACT_ATOMS: atom_id res chain seq x y z
N MET A 1 12.02 -59.58 -10.92
CA MET A 1 12.94 -59.07 -9.88
C MET A 1 13.84 -58.04 -10.51
N LEU A 2 13.87 -56.90 -10.01
CA LEU A 2 14.74 -55.74 -10.03
C LEU A 2 13.95 -54.46 -10.45
N PHE A 3 13.30 -53.90 -9.44
CA PHE A 3 12.94 -52.51 -9.47
C PHE A 3 14.18 -51.70 -9.02
N SER A 4 14.87 -51.05 -9.96
CA SER A 4 15.85 -50.04 -9.62
C SER A 4 15.15 -48.70 -9.56
N ALA A 5 15.07 -48.14 -8.37
CA ALA A 5 14.56 -46.81 -8.12
C ALA A 5 15.46 -45.75 -8.80
N ILE A 6 14.94 -45.06 -9.77
CA ILE A 6 15.58 -43.85 -10.29
C ILE A 6 15.33 -42.74 -9.29
N LYS A 7 16.33 -42.45 -8.46
CA LYS A 7 16.34 -41.33 -7.55
C LYS A 7 16.72 -40.10 -8.37
N VAL A 8 15.71 -39.33 -8.83
CA VAL A 8 15.96 -38.04 -9.44
C VAL A 8 16.08 -37.03 -8.33
N THR A 9 17.31 -36.64 -8.02
CA THR A 9 17.60 -35.51 -7.14
C THR A 9 17.52 -34.27 -7.99
N MET A 10 16.36 -33.58 -7.98
CA MET A 10 16.27 -32.20 -8.47
C MET A 10 16.36 -31.23 -7.29
N GLN A 11 17.52 -30.58 -7.18
CA GLN A 11 17.70 -29.43 -6.31
C GLN A 11 16.85 -28.25 -6.77
N ASN A 12 16.01 -27.79 -5.84
CA ASN A 12 15.43 -26.45 -5.73
C ASN A 12 15.03 -25.71 -7.03
N ARG A 13 13.76 -25.89 -7.45
CA ARG A 13 12.83 -24.82 -7.93
C ARG A 13 11.52 -25.29 -8.55
N LEU A 14 11.15 -26.57 -8.49
CA LEU A 14 9.92 -27.08 -9.12
C LEU A 14 9.10 -27.97 -8.17
N SER A 15 8.61 -27.44 -7.08
CA SER A 15 7.70 -28.15 -6.18
C SER A 15 6.25 -27.95 -6.60
N LYS A 16 5.78 -28.59 -7.67
CA LYS A 16 4.35 -28.88 -7.93
C LYS A 16 4.14 -29.51 -9.32
N TYR A 17 4.85 -30.60 -9.62
CA TYR A 17 4.46 -31.45 -10.73
C TYR A 17 3.97 -32.77 -10.16
N PHE A 18 2.70 -33.12 -10.38
CA PHE A 18 2.18 -34.46 -10.15
C PHE A 18 2.45 -35.30 -11.41
N PHE A 19 3.15 -36.44 -11.25
CA PHE A 19 3.36 -37.40 -12.31
C PHE A 19 2.41 -38.57 -12.10
N THR A 20 1.59 -38.85 -13.08
CA THR A 20 0.77 -40.06 -13.09
C THR A 20 1.35 -41.05 -14.06
N LEU A 21 1.72 -42.26 -13.55
CA LEU A 21 2.16 -43.35 -14.39
C LEU A 21 0.94 -44.15 -14.86
N THR A 22 0.67 -44.12 -16.17
CA THR A 22 -0.34 -45.02 -16.76
C THR A 22 0.37 -46.18 -17.44
N ASN A 23 0.08 -47.40 -17.02
CA ASN A 23 0.55 -48.64 -17.67
C ASN A 23 -0.37 -48.98 -18.85
N ASN A 24 0.21 -49.04 -20.04
CA ASN A 24 -0.49 -49.58 -21.21
C ASN A 24 0.06 -50.96 -21.53
N LYS A 25 -0.82 -51.85 -22.01
CA LYS A 25 -0.57 -53.29 -22.23
C LYS A 25 0.58 -53.69 -23.17
N ASN A 26 1.33 -52.71 -23.70
CA ASN A 26 2.44 -52.95 -24.63
C ASN A 26 3.82 -52.49 -24.11
N ASN A 27 4.05 -52.53 -22.83
CA ASN A 27 5.39 -52.39 -22.19
C ASN A 27 6.21 -51.14 -22.58
N ARG A 28 5.56 -50.03 -23.01
CA ARG A 28 6.19 -48.73 -23.19
C ARG A 28 5.56 -47.75 -22.24
N SER A 29 6.29 -47.36 -21.20
CA SER A 29 5.88 -46.29 -20.30
C SER A 29 6.11 -44.94 -20.99
N PHE A 30 5.02 -44.20 -21.25
CA PHE A 30 5.11 -42.82 -21.72
C PHE A 30 4.76 -41.90 -20.57
N LEU A 31 5.65 -40.96 -20.24
CA LEU A 31 5.33 -39.80 -19.40
C LEU A 31 4.45 -38.87 -20.20
N LYS A 32 3.14 -38.89 -19.94
CA LYS A 32 2.26 -37.84 -20.43
C LYS A 32 2.33 -36.69 -19.43
N LEU A 33 2.94 -35.59 -19.86
CA LEU A 33 2.83 -34.34 -19.12
C LEU A 33 1.40 -33.84 -19.24
N ASP A 34 0.67 -33.84 -18.15
CA ASP A 34 -0.67 -33.24 -18.13
C ASP A 34 -0.52 -31.70 -18.09
N VAL A 35 -0.59 -31.08 -19.27
CA VAL A 35 -0.45 -29.64 -19.45
C VAL A 35 -1.69 -28.88 -18.97
N SER A 36 -2.76 -29.59 -18.54
CA SER A 36 -4.06 -28.99 -18.19
C SER A 36 -4.07 -28.23 -16.84
N LEU A 37 -2.97 -28.32 -16.06
CA LEU A 37 -2.86 -27.66 -14.73
C LEU A 37 -1.75 -26.60 -14.64
N GLN A 38 -1.20 -26.16 -15.75
CA GLN A 38 -0.47 -24.90 -15.76
C GLN A 38 -1.46 -23.74 -15.68
N LYS A 39 -2.01 -23.50 -14.51
CA LYS A 39 -2.44 -22.17 -14.13
C LYS A 39 -1.16 -21.36 -14.10
N THR A 40 -0.81 -20.78 -15.24
CA THR A 40 0.35 -19.88 -15.36
C THR A 40 0.13 -18.81 -14.30
N ILE A 41 0.91 -18.87 -13.21
CA ILE A 41 0.86 -17.84 -12.17
C ILE A 41 1.35 -16.58 -12.89
N ARG A 42 0.38 -15.78 -13.35
CA ARG A 42 0.69 -14.51 -13.99
C ARG A 42 1.28 -13.61 -12.91
N LEU A 43 2.55 -13.30 -13.04
CA LEU A 43 3.20 -12.34 -12.16
C LEU A 43 2.66 -10.95 -12.48
N THR A 44 2.23 -10.24 -11.46
CA THR A 44 1.70 -8.87 -11.57
C THR A 44 2.55 -7.97 -10.70
N TYR A 45 3.42 -7.19 -11.33
CA TYR A 45 4.26 -6.23 -10.64
C TYR A 45 3.60 -4.87 -10.60
N ILE A 46 3.46 -4.31 -9.41
CA ILE A 46 2.91 -2.97 -9.18
C ILE A 46 3.95 -2.15 -8.43
N LEU A 47 4.29 -0.98 -8.97
CA LEU A 47 5.08 0.03 -8.27
C LEU A 47 4.14 0.89 -7.45
N ASN A 48 4.39 1.02 -6.15
CA ASN A 48 3.57 1.80 -5.22
C ASN A 48 4.35 3.04 -4.77
N ILE A 49 3.71 4.20 -4.74
CA ILE A 49 4.29 5.51 -4.42
C ILE A 49 3.47 6.15 -3.31
N GLU A 50 4.13 6.43 -2.17
CA GLU A 50 3.54 7.12 -1.03
C GLU A 50 4.33 8.39 -0.71
N THR A 51 3.65 9.55 -0.79
CA THR A 51 4.25 10.87 -0.59
C THR A 51 3.33 11.82 0.18
N SER A 52 2.27 11.30 0.80
CA SER A 52 1.22 12.10 1.43
C SER A 52 1.63 12.74 2.76
N THR A 53 2.69 12.25 3.40
CA THR A 53 3.22 12.76 4.67
C THR A 53 4.72 13.06 4.55
N LYS A 54 5.43 13.24 5.66
CA LYS A 54 6.90 13.39 5.64
C LYS A 54 7.62 12.10 5.24
N ASN A 55 6.96 10.96 5.34
CA ASN A 55 7.50 9.69 4.88
C ASN A 55 7.43 9.62 3.34
N CYS A 56 8.58 9.57 2.68
CA CYS A 56 8.67 9.25 1.26
C CYS A 56 8.94 7.76 1.11
N SER A 57 8.01 7.03 0.52
CA SER A 57 8.12 5.58 0.42
C SER A 57 7.76 5.11 -0.99
N VAL A 58 8.57 4.18 -1.52
CA VAL A 58 8.35 3.53 -2.81
C VAL A 58 8.54 2.03 -2.63
N SER A 59 7.59 1.24 -3.10
CA SER A 59 7.71 -0.22 -3.08
C SER A 59 7.39 -0.83 -4.43
N VAL A 60 7.90 -2.02 -4.67
CA VAL A 60 7.43 -2.89 -5.75
C VAL A 60 6.83 -4.16 -5.15
N SER A 61 5.67 -4.54 -5.65
CA SER A 61 4.97 -5.75 -5.23
C SER A 61 4.76 -6.72 -6.38
N ASN A 62 4.65 -8.00 -6.06
CA ASN A 62 4.26 -9.06 -6.98
C ASN A 62 3.03 -9.78 -6.45
N ASN A 63 1.91 -9.73 -7.17
CA ASN A 63 0.63 -10.30 -6.75
C ASN A 63 0.24 -9.85 -5.31
N GLY A 64 0.43 -8.57 -4.99
CA GLY A 64 0.13 -7.97 -3.71
C GLY A 64 1.15 -8.24 -2.59
N LYS A 65 2.21 -9.03 -2.86
CA LYS A 65 3.29 -9.29 -1.90
C LYS A 65 4.44 -8.34 -2.13
N LEU A 66 4.93 -7.73 -1.06
CA LEU A 66 6.11 -6.86 -1.11
C LEU A 66 7.33 -7.62 -1.64
N VAL A 67 8.02 -7.04 -2.63
CA VAL A 67 9.27 -7.54 -3.20
C VAL A 67 10.45 -6.66 -2.77
N GLY A 68 10.28 -5.34 -2.80
CA GLY A 68 11.30 -4.39 -2.39
C GLY A 68 10.66 -3.08 -1.92
N ILE A 69 11.38 -2.34 -1.08
CA ILE A 69 10.93 -1.05 -0.55
C ILE A 69 12.12 -0.12 -0.33
N LYS A 70 11.91 1.17 -0.64
CA LYS A 70 12.75 2.29 -0.23
C LYS A 70 11.91 3.29 0.52
N GLU A 71 12.41 3.74 1.66
CA GLU A 71 11.64 4.58 2.57
C GLU A 71 12.54 5.55 3.32
N LEU A 72 12.12 6.80 3.44
CA LEU A 72 12.83 7.84 4.19
C LEU A 72 11.84 8.70 4.96
N ASN A 73 11.95 8.66 6.28
CA ASN A 73 11.26 9.56 7.19
C ASN A 73 12.30 10.24 8.09
N ASN A 74 12.88 11.32 7.61
CA ASN A 74 13.87 12.13 8.35
C ASN A 74 13.27 13.39 9.00
N GLY A 75 11.93 13.47 9.06
CA GLY A 75 11.21 14.62 9.60
C GLY A 75 11.05 15.79 8.62
N ASN A 76 11.69 15.75 7.45
CA ASN A 76 11.64 16.78 6.42
C ASN A 76 10.87 16.27 5.17
N TYR A 77 10.40 17.21 4.35
CA TYR A 77 9.81 16.90 3.06
C TYR A 77 10.90 16.85 1.99
N SER A 78 11.43 15.65 1.72
CA SER A 78 12.50 15.42 0.74
C SER A 78 12.01 14.76 -0.55
N HIS A 79 10.68 14.71 -0.78
CA HIS A 79 10.07 13.92 -1.86
C HIS A 79 10.62 14.26 -3.24
N ALA A 80 10.83 15.56 -3.54
CA ALA A 80 11.32 15.99 -4.85
C ALA A 80 12.74 15.47 -5.14
N GLU A 81 13.53 15.25 -4.11
CA GLU A 81 14.93 14.83 -4.22
C GLU A 81 15.08 13.31 -4.28
N VAL A 82 14.27 12.58 -3.48
CA VAL A 82 14.49 11.14 -3.26
C VAL A 82 13.54 10.23 -4.04
N LEU A 83 12.37 10.71 -4.50
CA LEU A 83 11.37 9.86 -5.11
C LEU A 83 11.87 9.11 -6.34
N HIS A 84 12.45 9.81 -7.30
CA HIS A 84 12.95 9.18 -8.53
C HIS A 84 14.17 8.27 -8.29
N PRO A 85 15.16 8.63 -7.47
CA PRO A 85 16.17 7.68 -6.99
C PRO A 85 15.56 6.43 -6.38
N PHE A 86 14.59 6.54 -5.48
CA PHE A 86 13.95 5.38 -4.83
C PHE A 86 13.22 4.47 -5.82
N ILE A 87 12.56 5.04 -6.85
CA ILE A 87 11.93 4.25 -7.90
C ILE A 87 12.98 3.39 -8.64
N ASN A 88 14.10 3.97 -9.02
CA ASN A 88 15.17 3.25 -9.68
C ASN A 88 15.80 2.20 -8.76
N ASP A 89 16.10 2.57 -7.52
CA ASP A 89 16.76 1.69 -6.55
C ASP A 89 15.90 0.47 -6.23
N VAL A 90 14.61 0.65 -5.95
CA VAL A 90 13.72 -0.45 -5.61
C VAL A 90 13.53 -1.43 -6.77
N LEU A 91 13.48 -0.94 -8.01
CA LEU A 91 13.38 -1.78 -9.19
C LEU A 91 14.68 -2.55 -9.44
N ASN A 92 15.83 -1.89 -9.33
CA ASN A 92 17.14 -2.52 -9.50
C ASN A 92 17.39 -3.61 -8.45
N GLU A 93 17.11 -3.34 -7.17
CA GLU A 93 17.27 -4.32 -6.09
C GLU A 93 16.33 -5.51 -6.23
N ALA A 94 15.12 -5.28 -6.78
CA ALA A 94 14.18 -6.34 -7.09
C ALA A 94 14.50 -7.10 -8.39
N ASN A 95 15.48 -6.65 -9.18
CA ASN A 95 15.78 -7.16 -10.53
C ASN A 95 14.58 -7.09 -11.48
N ILE A 96 13.83 -5.99 -11.41
CA ILE A 96 12.64 -5.73 -12.22
C ILE A 96 12.90 -4.49 -13.08
N THR A 97 12.65 -4.59 -14.37
CA THR A 97 12.73 -3.47 -15.32
C THR A 97 11.36 -2.81 -15.46
N PHE A 98 11.34 -1.55 -15.91
CA PHE A 98 10.09 -0.78 -16.08
C PHE A 98 9.06 -1.47 -16.99
N ASP A 99 9.51 -2.18 -18.03
CA ASP A 99 8.66 -2.93 -18.97
C ASP A 99 7.95 -4.14 -18.35
N LYS A 100 8.36 -4.56 -17.16
CA LYS A 100 7.71 -5.64 -16.40
C LYS A 100 6.59 -5.14 -15.47
N LEU A 101 6.49 -3.84 -15.28
CA LEU A 101 5.42 -3.27 -14.46
C LEU A 101 4.07 -3.42 -15.16
N ASN A 102 3.05 -3.75 -14.38
CA ASN A 102 1.68 -3.92 -14.85
C ASN A 102 0.77 -2.75 -14.45
N ALA A 103 1.15 -2.01 -13.42
CA ALA A 103 0.44 -0.82 -12.94
C ALA A 103 1.35 0.04 -12.06
N ILE A 104 0.98 1.31 -11.90
CA ILE A 104 1.52 2.20 -10.86
C ILE A 104 0.39 2.51 -9.89
N ALA A 105 0.65 2.36 -8.59
CA ALA A 105 -0.25 2.80 -7.54
C ALA A 105 0.33 4.02 -6.84
N VAL A 106 -0.54 4.98 -6.50
CA VAL A 106 -0.15 6.20 -5.78
C VAL A 106 -1.13 6.51 -4.68
N SER A 107 -0.65 7.01 -3.55
CA SER A 107 -1.52 7.55 -2.52
C SER A 107 -2.25 8.79 -3.04
N LYS A 108 -3.58 8.76 -2.96
CA LYS A 108 -4.42 9.88 -3.47
C LYS A 108 -4.68 10.97 -2.45
N GLY A 109 -4.36 10.72 -1.19
CA GLY A 109 -4.73 11.59 -0.09
C GLY A 109 -5.79 10.99 0.85
N PRO A 110 -6.17 11.75 1.89
CA PRO A 110 -5.70 13.11 2.20
C PRO A 110 -4.23 13.15 2.64
N GLY A 111 -3.64 14.36 2.71
CA GLY A 111 -2.27 14.54 3.14
C GLY A 111 -1.65 15.86 2.70
N SER A 112 -0.32 15.90 2.67
CA SER A 112 0.46 17.05 2.22
C SER A 112 0.14 17.43 0.77
N TYR A 113 -0.36 18.65 0.55
CA TYR A 113 -0.68 19.15 -0.78
C TYR A 113 0.48 19.05 -1.77
N THR A 114 1.67 19.48 -1.35
CA THR A 114 2.88 19.41 -2.19
C THR A 114 3.33 17.96 -2.40
N GLY A 115 3.33 17.15 -1.33
CA GLY A 115 3.73 15.75 -1.41
C GLY A 115 2.84 14.95 -2.37
N LEU A 116 1.52 15.08 -2.25
CA LEU A 116 0.57 14.42 -3.14
C LEU A 116 0.78 14.81 -4.61
N ARG A 117 1.05 16.09 -4.89
CA ARG A 117 1.32 16.54 -6.27
C ARG A 117 2.59 15.93 -6.84
N ILE A 118 3.65 15.84 -6.05
CA ILE A 118 4.91 15.21 -6.47
C ILE A 118 4.66 13.73 -6.83
N GLY A 119 4.04 12.97 -5.93
CA GLY A 119 3.76 11.55 -6.15
C GLY A 119 2.84 11.30 -7.33
N VAL A 120 1.71 12.03 -7.41
CA VAL A 120 0.74 11.86 -8.50
C VAL A 120 1.33 12.27 -9.84
N SER A 121 2.12 13.36 -9.91
CA SER A 121 2.78 13.76 -11.17
C SER A 121 3.77 12.70 -11.65
N ALA A 122 4.58 12.15 -10.74
CA ALA A 122 5.50 11.06 -11.07
C ALA A 122 4.75 9.81 -11.55
N ALA A 123 3.69 9.39 -10.83
CA ALA A 123 2.88 8.23 -11.19
C ALA A 123 2.21 8.40 -12.55
N LYS A 124 1.59 9.56 -12.82
CA LYS A 124 0.97 9.87 -14.12
C LYS A 124 2.00 9.85 -15.26
N GLY A 125 3.18 10.44 -15.05
CA GLY A 125 4.26 10.44 -16.04
C GLY A 125 4.72 9.02 -16.39
N LEU A 126 4.90 8.16 -15.37
CA LEU A 126 5.26 6.75 -15.57
C LEU A 126 4.15 5.97 -16.28
N CYS A 127 2.89 6.10 -15.84
CA CYS A 127 1.75 5.44 -16.49
C CYS A 127 1.64 5.82 -17.96
N PHE A 128 1.74 7.12 -18.26
CA PHE A 128 1.67 7.61 -19.64
C PHE A 128 2.82 7.06 -20.50
N SER A 129 4.06 7.09 -20.01
CA SER A 129 5.24 6.65 -20.77
C SER A 129 5.26 5.13 -21.00
N LEU A 130 4.74 4.34 -20.05
CA LEU A 130 4.74 2.89 -20.12
C LEU A 130 3.44 2.30 -20.70
N GLY A 131 2.40 3.11 -20.90
CA GLY A 131 1.09 2.64 -21.35
C GLY A 131 0.40 1.70 -20.37
N ILE A 132 0.60 1.88 -19.04
CA ILE A 132 0.04 1.04 -18.00
C ILE A 132 -0.92 1.82 -17.10
N PRO A 133 -1.88 1.15 -16.43
CA PRO A 133 -2.89 1.80 -15.61
C PRO A 133 -2.33 2.46 -14.34
N LEU A 134 -3.02 3.53 -13.92
CA LEU A 134 -2.85 4.22 -12.66
C LEU A 134 -3.89 3.69 -11.65
N ILE A 135 -3.45 3.43 -10.42
CA ILE A 135 -4.31 3.01 -9.31
C ILE A 135 -4.16 4.03 -8.17
N SER A 136 -5.27 4.51 -7.65
CA SER A 136 -5.25 5.40 -6.49
C SER A 136 -5.52 4.63 -5.20
N ILE A 137 -4.74 4.91 -4.16
CA ILE A 137 -4.94 4.32 -2.82
C ILE A 137 -5.23 5.43 -1.82
N ASN A 138 -6.26 5.23 -1.02
CA ASN A 138 -6.58 6.14 0.07
C ASN A 138 -5.50 6.07 1.15
N THR A 139 -4.95 7.23 1.54
CA THR A 139 -3.84 7.30 2.51
C THR A 139 -4.24 6.77 3.88
N LEU A 140 -5.46 7.09 4.37
CA LEU A 140 -5.92 6.60 5.67
C LEU A 140 -6.21 5.10 5.65
N ALA A 141 -6.69 4.56 4.52
CA ALA A 141 -6.86 3.11 4.38
C ALA A 141 -5.51 2.39 4.38
N SER A 142 -4.50 2.91 3.67
CA SER A 142 -3.14 2.38 3.71
C SER A 142 -2.59 2.42 5.13
N LEU A 143 -2.74 3.54 5.85
CA LEU A 143 -2.28 3.67 7.23
C LEU A 143 -3.00 2.69 8.17
N ALA A 144 -4.31 2.46 8.03
CA ALA A 144 -5.05 1.48 8.82
C ALA A 144 -4.46 0.06 8.67
N HIS A 145 -4.01 -0.33 7.47
CA HIS A 145 -3.38 -1.62 7.22
C HIS A 145 -1.98 -1.77 7.85
N SER A 146 -1.43 -0.72 8.48
CA SER A 146 -0.13 -0.81 9.17
C SER A 146 -0.18 -1.52 10.53
N ILE A 147 -1.37 -1.78 11.04
CA ILE A 147 -1.61 -2.54 12.28
C ILE A 147 -2.63 -3.66 12.03
N SER A 148 -2.59 -4.69 12.85
CA SER A 148 -3.60 -5.74 12.88
C SER A 148 -4.14 -5.83 14.29
N ILE A 149 -5.45 -5.82 14.43
CA ILE A 149 -6.16 -5.91 15.71
C ILE A 149 -7.18 -7.05 15.64
N GLU A 150 -7.50 -7.64 16.80
CA GLU A 150 -8.48 -8.72 16.89
C GLU A 150 -9.88 -8.19 17.21
N ASP A 151 -9.94 -7.06 17.90
CA ASP A 151 -11.18 -6.38 18.29
C ASP A 151 -11.02 -4.86 18.27
N GLY A 152 -12.14 -4.14 18.31
CA GLY A 152 -12.15 -2.69 18.40
C GLY A 152 -12.21 -1.98 17.05
N THR A 153 -11.72 -0.76 17.04
CA THR A 153 -11.85 0.18 15.91
C THR A 153 -10.50 0.84 15.61
N ILE A 154 -10.18 0.98 14.33
CA ILE A 154 -8.95 1.65 13.87
C ILE A 154 -9.30 3.06 13.40
N ILE A 155 -8.64 4.07 13.96
CA ILE A 155 -8.80 5.46 13.57
C ILE A 155 -7.44 6.04 13.14
N PRO A 156 -7.07 5.91 11.86
CA PRO A 156 -5.90 6.56 11.32
C PRO A 156 -6.10 8.08 11.29
N MET A 157 -5.08 8.83 11.69
CA MET A 157 -5.09 10.28 11.78
C MET A 157 -3.88 10.88 11.09
N LEU A 158 -4.10 11.80 10.16
CA LEU A 158 -3.05 12.60 9.55
C LEU A 158 -3.14 14.04 10.03
N ASP A 159 -1.99 14.67 10.24
CA ASP A 159 -1.91 16.04 10.72
C ASP A 159 -2.45 17.04 9.68
N ALA A 160 -3.56 17.73 10.01
CA ALA A 160 -4.15 18.80 9.20
C ALA A 160 -3.82 20.20 9.75
N ARG A 161 -2.77 20.31 10.57
CA ARG A 161 -2.29 21.48 11.31
C ARG A 161 -3.19 21.87 12.49
N ARG A 162 -2.62 22.60 13.47
CA ARG A 162 -3.28 22.96 14.74
C ARG A 162 -3.84 21.69 15.39
N MET A 163 -5.03 21.75 15.99
CA MET A 163 -5.72 20.58 16.59
C MET A 163 -6.66 19.88 15.62
N GLU A 164 -6.48 20.08 14.31
CA GLU A 164 -7.27 19.42 13.28
C GLU A 164 -6.53 18.22 12.69
N VAL A 165 -7.26 17.15 12.41
CA VAL A 165 -6.75 15.94 11.76
C VAL A 165 -7.63 15.55 10.58
N TYR A 166 -7.05 14.84 9.60
CA TYR A 166 -7.82 14.03 8.69
C TYR A 166 -7.96 12.65 9.29
N SER A 167 -9.17 12.18 9.48
CA SER A 167 -9.45 10.88 10.06
C SER A 167 -10.54 10.13 9.30
N ALA A 168 -10.55 8.83 9.46
CA ALA A 168 -11.62 7.91 9.06
C ALA A 168 -11.72 6.81 10.11
N ILE A 169 -12.78 6.02 10.08
CA ILE A 169 -12.98 4.92 11.04
C ILE A 169 -13.08 3.62 10.26
N PHE A 170 -12.31 2.62 10.70
CA PHE A 170 -12.26 1.29 10.11
C PHE A 170 -12.56 0.23 11.16
N ASP A 171 -13.22 -0.85 10.76
CA ASP A 171 -13.38 -2.05 11.57
C ASP A 171 -12.11 -2.95 11.53
N VAL A 172 -12.15 -4.06 12.26
CA VAL A 172 -11.05 -5.05 12.32
C VAL A 172 -10.72 -5.70 10.97
N ASN A 173 -11.65 -5.67 10.02
CA ASN A 173 -11.48 -6.19 8.67
C ASN A 173 -11.09 -5.10 7.67
N TYR A 174 -10.74 -3.92 8.16
CA TYR A 174 -10.40 -2.71 7.40
C TYR A 174 -11.55 -2.20 6.51
N ASN A 175 -12.81 -2.54 6.80
CA ASN A 175 -13.95 -1.90 6.18
C ASN A 175 -14.08 -0.48 6.75
N GLN A 176 -14.19 0.50 5.86
CA GLN A 176 -14.40 1.88 6.27
C GLN A 176 -15.85 2.07 6.74
N ILE A 177 -16.04 2.31 8.04
CA ILE A 177 -17.35 2.49 8.67
C ILE A 177 -17.75 3.96 8.87
N ARG A 178 -16.79 4.88 8.77
CA ARG A 178 -17.02 6.32 8.71
C ARG A 178 -16.16 6.95 7.62
N GLU A 179 -16.75 7.82 6.81
CA GLU A 179 -16.07 8.57 5.77
C GLU A 179 -14.96 9.49 6.32
N ILE A 180 -14.05 9.85 5.42
CA ILE A 180 -12.94 10.76 5.74
C ILE A 180 -13.49 12.13 6.10
N LYS A 181 -13.01 12.67 7.21
CA LYS A 181 -13.32 14.03 7.68
C LYS A 181 -12.04 14.79 8.02
N ALA A 182 -12.11 16.11 7.83
CA ALA A 182 -11.22 17.06 8.49
C ALA A 182 -11.96 17.51 9.74
N GLU A 183 -11.43 17.22 10.92
CA GLU A 183 -12.11 17.52 12.17
C GLU A 183 -11.15 18.04 13.24
N ILE A 184 -11.63 19.02 14.00
CA ILE A 184 -10.90 19.55 15.15
C ILE A 184 -11.15 18.59 16.31
N ILE A 185 -10.08 18.16 16.95
CA ILE A 185 -10.13 17.21 18.06
C ILE A 185 -10.26 17.94 19.38
N ASP A 186 -11.20 17.48 20.20
CA ASP A 186 -11.43 17.88 21.55
C ASP A 186 -11.60 16.66 22.50
N GLU A 187 -11.94 16.91 23.74
CA GLU A 187 -12.13 15.88 24.79
C GLU A 187 -13.34 14.96 24.54
N ASN A 188 -14.28 15.39 23.70
CA ASN A 188 -15.50 14.64 23.37
C ASN A 188 -15.37 13.86 22.04
N SER A 189 -14.26 14.05 21.35
CA SER A 189 -14.04 13.40 20.06
C SER A 189 -13.97 11.88 20.21
N PHE A 190 -14.70 11.16 19.36
CA PHE A 190 -14.77 9.69 19.31
C PHE A 190 -15.35 9.01 20.57
N LEU A 191 -16.11 9.74 21.42
CA LEU A 191 -16.71 9.14 22.62
C LEU A 191 -17.62 7.96 22.32
N ASN A 192 -18.37 7.99 21.22
CA ASN A 192 -19.26 6.89 20.84
C ASN A 192 -18.49 5.60 20.59
N GLU A 193 -17.36 5.70 19.92
CA GLU A 193 -16.48 4.56 19.62
C GLU A 193 -15.78 4.09 20.90
N LEU A 194 -15.27 5.02 21.70
CA LEU A 194 -14.53 4.75 22.94
C LEU A 194 -15.38 4.12 24.02
N GLN A 195 -16.68 4.43 24.11
CA GLN A 195 -17.59 3.83 25.09
C GLN A 195 -17.85 2.35 24.82
N ASN A 196 -17.73 1.91 23.59
CA ASN A 196 -18.14 0.56 23.19
C ASN A 196 -16.96 -0.42 23.07
N ASN A 197 -15.79 0.05 22.63
CA ASN A 197 -14.66 -0.81 22.29
C ASN A 197 -13.31 -0.09 22.49
N ASN A 198 -12.22 -0.84 22.38
CA ASN A 198 -10.89 -0.26 22.22
C ASN A 198 -10.81 0.49 20.89
N VAL A 199 -10.22 1.68 20.91
CA VAL A 199 -10.01 2.51 19.73
C VAL A 199 -8.52 2.74 19.53
N TYR A 200 -8.01 2.30 18.39
CA TYR A 200 -6.60 2.37 18.04
C TYR A 200 -6.34 3.60 17.18
N PHE A 201 -5.71 4.61 17.76
CA PHE A 201 -5.32 5.85 17.09
C PHE A 201 -3.88 5.73 16.58
N LEU A 202 -3.63 6.05 15.31
CA LEU A 202 -2.31 5.96 14.71
C LEU A 202 -2.10 7.01 13.62
N GLY A 203 -0.84 7.29 13.30
CA GLY A 203 -0.46 8.30 12.33
C GLY A 203 0.11 9.56 12.95
N ASP A 204 0.63 10.45 12.13
CA ASP A 204 1.30 11.69 12.57
C ASP A 204 0.34 12.72 13.19
N GLY A 205 -0.97 12.58 12.94
CA GLY A 205 -2.01 13.36 13.59
C GLY A 205 -2.40 12.86 15.00
N ALA A 206 -2.12 11.59 15.32
CA ALA A 206 -2.57 10.98 16.57
C ALA A 206 -1.80 11.50 17.79
N GLU A 207 -0.49 11.76 17.65
CA GLU A 207 0.36 12.17 18.79
C GLU A 207 -0.16 13.41 19.51
N LYS A 208 -0.53 14.44 18.74
CA LYS A 208 -1.04 15.69 19.33
C LYS A 208 -2.39 15.54 20.03
N CYS A 209 -3.12 14.44 19.75
CA CYS A 209 -4.44 14.18 20.31
C CYS A 209 -4.38 13.46 21.66
N LYS A 210 -3.25 12.87 22.05
CA LYS A 210 -3.09 12.10 23.30
C LYS A 210 -3.47 12.87 24.55
N SER A 211 -3.21 14.17 24.59
CA SER A 211 -3.52 15.02 25.75
C SER A 211 -5.01 15.33 25.89
N LEU A 212 -5.78 15.18 24.82
CA LEU A 212 -7.22 15.46 24.82
C LEU A 212 -8.05 14.18 24.92
N ILE A 213 -7.66 13.12 24.22
CA ILE A 213 -8.37 11.84 24.25
C ILE A 213 -7.75 10.96 25.32
N THR A 214 -8.27 11.06 26.56
CA THR A 214 -7.72 10.38 27.76
C THR A 214 -8.56 9.18 28.21
N HIS A 215 -9.53 8.73 27.40
CA HIS A 215 -10.40 7.61 27.74
C HIS A 215 -9.61 6.30 27.91
N ALA A 216 -10.04 5.43 28.84
CA ALA A 216 -9.34 4.16 29.13
C ALA A 216 -9.23 3.22 27.93
N ASN A 217 -10.18 3.28 27.01
CA ASN A 217 -10.19 2.47 25.77
C ASN A 217 -9.43 3.13 24.62
N ALA A 218 -8.78 4.28 24.81
CA ALA A 218 -7.96 4.92 23.80
C ALA A 218 -6.56 4.30 23.79
N VAL A 219 -6.20 3.68 22.68
CA VAL A 219 -4.89 3.06 22.45
C VAL A 219 -4.15 3.82 21.36
N PHE A 220 -3.07 4.50 21.70
CA PHE A 220 -2.24 5.22 20.73
C PHE A 220 -1.09 4.35 20.25
N VAL A 221 -1.04 4.10 18.94
CA VAL A 221 0.00 3.28 18.30
C VAL A 221 1.04 4.21 17.67
N ASP A 222 2.21 4.29 18.31
CA ASP A 222 3.27 5.20 17.93
C ASP A 222 4.03 4.78 16.67
N SER A 223 4.73 5.74 16.07
CA SER A 223 5.66 5.53 14.94
C SER A 223 5.02 4.86 13.71
N LYS A 224 3.73 5.09 13.49
CA LYS A 224 3.03 4.65 12.27
C LYS A 224 2.87 5.82 11.30
N PHE A 225 3.31 5.61 10.07
CA PHE A 225 3.18 6.54 8.97
C PHE A 225 2.64 5.80 7.75
N PRO A 226 1.90 6.46 6.85
CA PRO A 226 1.58 5.87 5.56
C PRO A 226 2.85 5.41 4.84
N SER A 227 2.82 4.20 4.30
CA SER A 227 3.95 3.60 3.60
C SER A 227 3.49 2.87 2.34
N ALA A 228 4.35 2.85 1.33
CA ALA A 228 4.11 2.09 0.11
C ALA A 228 4.04 0.57 0.34
N LYS A 229 4.47 0.08 1.50
CA LYS A 229 4.37 -1.32 1.91
C LYS A 229 2.92 -1.77 2.04
N GLU A 230 2.12 -1.02 2.77
CA GLU A 230 0.72 -1.33 3.03
C GLU A 230 -0.15 -1.16 1.77
N MET A 231 0.31 -0.37 0.80
CA MET A 231 -0.36 -0.22 -0.48
C MET A 231 -0.33 -1.50 -1.34
N CYS A 232 0.62 -2.40 -1.12
CA CYS A 232 0.83 -3.57 -1.99
C CYS A 232 -0.41 -4.44 -2.18
N VAL A 233 -1.09 -4.79 -1.09
CA VAL A 233 -2.31 -5.61 -1.12
C VAL A 233 -3.47 -4.83 -1.72
N LEU A 234 -3.66 -3.58 -1.28
CA LEU A 234 -4.73 -2.71 -1.73
C LEU A 234 -4.66 -2.44 -3.24
N ALA A 235 -3.45 -2.15 -3.75
CA ALA A 235 -3.23 -1.92 -5.17
C ALA A 235 -3.50 -3.16 -6.01
N PHE A 236 -3.07 -4.34 -5.54
CA PHE A 236 -3.33 -5.59 -6.25
C PHE A 236 -4.82 -5.96 -6.27
N ASP A 237 -5.55 -5.71 -5.19
CA ASP A 237 -7.00 -5.95 -5.13
C ASP A 237 -7.76 -5.03 -6.08
N LYS A 238 -7.38 -3.74 -6.16
CA LYS A 238 -7.95 -2.81 -7.14
C LYS A 238 -7.58 -3.20 -8.58
N TYR A 239 -6.34 -3.60 -8.82
CA TYR A 239 -5.89 -4.08 -10.14
C TYR A 239 -6.73 -5.28 -10.62
N LYS A 240 -6.97 -6.27 -9.76
CA LYS A 240 -7.83 -7.44 -10.10
C LYS A 240 -9.26 -7.06 -10.45
N LYS A 241 -9.78 -6.01 -9.81
CA LYS A 241 -11.14 -5.49 -10.04
C LYS A 241 -11.21 -4.54 -11.24
N ASN A 242 -10.08 -4.23 -11.89
CA ASN A 242 -9.96 -3.18 -12.89
C ASN A 242 -10.45 -1.81 -12.39
N ASP A 243 -10.25 -1.54 -11.08
CA ASP A 243 -10.53 -0.26 -10.44
C ASP A 243 -9.29 0.65 -10.63
N ILE A 244 -9.30 1.34 -11.77
CA ILE A 244 -8.19 2.15 -12.27
C ILE A 244 -8.66 3.59 -12.51
N GLU A 245 -7.70 4.51 -12.50
CA GLU A 245 -7.95 5.94 -12.71
C GLU A 245 -7.68 6.35 -14.16
N ASP A 246 -8.38 7.37 -14.63
CA ASP A 246 -8.02 8.05 -15.88
C ASP A 246 -6.74 8.86 -15.67
N VAL A 247 -5.66 8.46 -16.33
CA VAL A 247 -4.34 9.08 -16.18
C VAL A 247 -4.37 10.58 -16.55
N ALA A 248 -5.19 10.98 -17.52
CA ALA A 248 -5.26 12.38 -17.94
C ALA A 248 -5.94 13.29 -16.91
N TYR A 249 -7.03 12.80 -16.33
CA TYR A 249 -7.92 13.63 -15.49
C TYR A 249 -7.78 13.34 -14.00
N PHE A 250 -7.05 12.30 -13.57
CA PHE A 250 -6.87 12.00 -12.17
C PHE A 250 -6.18 13.15 -11.42
N GLU A 251 -6.77 13.54 -10.30
CA GLU A 251 -6.23 14.53 -9.36
C GLU A 251 -6.19 13.95 -7.93
N PRO A 252 -5.28 14.44 -7.07
CA PRO A 252 -5.28 14.08 -5.66
C PRO A 252 -6.60 14.44 -4.97
N PHE A 253 -6.97 13.69 -3.96
CA PHE A 253 -8.12 13.98 -3.12
C PHE A 253 -7.76 15.08 -2.13
N TYR A 254 -8.10 16.31 -2.48
CA TYR A 254 -7.95 17.48 -1.62
C TYR A 254 -9.20 17.66 -0.75
N LEU A 255 -9.10 17.28 0.52
CA LEU A 255 -10.20 17.45 1.46
C LEU A 255 -10.41 18.91 1.87
N LYS A 256 -9.40 19.75 1.67
CA LYS A 256 -9.42 21.19 1.90
C LYS A 256 -8.78 21.92 0.73
N ASP A 257 -9.30 23.10 0.43
CA ASP A 257 -8.69 24.00 -0.52
C ASP A 257 -7.32 24.49 -0.04
N PHE A 258 -6.42 24.68 -0.98
CA PHE A 258 -5.10 25.23 -0.68
C PHE A 258 -5.21 26.72 -0.36
N ILE A 259 -4.96 27.09 0.89
CA ILE A 259 -4.84 28.49 1.31
C ILE A 259 -3.36 28.85 1.34
N ALA A 260 -2.92 29.66 0.37
CA ALA A 260 -1.58 30.22 0.37
C ALA A 260 -1.42 31.18 1.56
N VAL A 261 -0.50 30.86 2.47
CA VAL A 261 -0.13 31.79 3.55
C VAL A 261 0.80 32.84 2.95
N PRO A 262 0.46 34.14 3.01
CA PRO A 262 1.35 35.19 2.54
C PRO A 262 2.70 35.09 3.26
N GLN A 263 3.81 35.13 2.51
CA GLN A 263 5.13 35.22 3.14
C GLN A 263 5.18 36.51 3.99
N LYS A 264 5.50 36.38 5.28
CA LYS A 264 5.86 37.53 6.09
C LYS A 264 7.05 38.19 5.40
N LYS A 265 6.86 39.43 4.92
CA LYS A 265 7.99 40.26 4.47
C LYS A 265 9.00 40.30 5.62
N LYS A 266 10.20 39.80 5.38
CA LYS A 266 11.34 40.09 6.27
C LYS A 266 11.60 41.59 6.13
N LEU A 267 11.34 42.34 7.19
CA LEU A 267 11.78 43.71 7.38
C LEU A 267 13.27 43.70 7.61
#